data_55e5b3c260fcde6b1e5e8de07dc5dbf4
#
_entry.id   55e5b3c260fcde6b1e5e8de07dc5dbf4
#
_cell.length_a   1.000
_cell.length_b   1.000
_cell.length_c   1.000
_cell.angle_alpha   90.00
_cell.angle_beta   90.00
_cell.angle_gamma   90.00
#
_symmetry.space_group_name_H-M   'P 1'
#
loop_
_entity.id
_entity.type
_entity.pdbx_description
1 polymer ?
#
loop_
_entity_poly.entity_id
_entity_poly.type
_entity_poly.pdbx_seq_one_letter_code
_entity_poly.pdbx_strand_id
1 'polypeptide(L)'
;SYDFYDYSENILDINLFSSNLFAWVQYEYSNPPEVGFPINDIRKFRVEYSAGGLSLKAGDIYEFWGRGLLLNQFDDQITNFDNGTRGLSFEFNKGPLTISHLNGYSSIWLMGQDIRVPGYNNIHNMMANRFQYDWMSFSLGLTQLKSNELHQKQVNIAPPAEVNHNLRGMYFSHISNNYDAFFEYVDK
;
A
#
# COMPACT_ATOMS: atom_id res chain seq x y z
N SER A 1 -19.12 0.04 39.31
CA SER A 1 -17.69 -0.11 39.07
C SER A 1 -17.42 0.18 37.59
N TYR A 2 -16.54 1.09 37.31
CA TYR A 2 -16.02 1.25 35.93
C TYR A 2 -14.95 0.19 35.78
N ASP A 3 -15.22 -0.83 34.95
CA ASP A 3 -14.19 -1.77 34.53
C ASP A 3 -13.28 -1.03 33.55
N PHE A 4 -12.03 -0.78 33.96
CA PHE A 4 -11.02 -0.27 33.09
C PHE A 4 -10.64 -1.39 32.12
N TYR A 5 -10.70 -1.12 30.83
CA TYR A 5 -10.20 -2.03 29.82
C TYR A 5 -8.67 -1.86 29.75
N ASP A 6 -7.95 -2.86 30.23
CA ASP A 6 -6.48 -2.90 30.13
C ASP A 6 -6.10 -3.53 28.80
N TYR A 7 -5.32 -2.83 28.02
CA TYR A 7 -4.75 -3.35 26.77
C TYR A 7 -3.22 -3.29 26.80
N SER A 8 -2.60 -4.16 26.04
CA SER A 8 -1.15 -4.22 25.92
C SER A 8 -0.75 -4.47 24.46
N GLU A 9 -0.04 -3.51 23.89
CA GLU A 9 0.51 -3.59 22.55
C GLU A 9 2.01 -3.32 22.60
N ASN A 10 2.78 -4.19 21.96
CA ASN A 10 4.23 -4.08 21.86
C ASN A 10 4.62 -4.30 20.40
N ILE A 11 5.36 -3.36 19.84
CA ILE A 11 5.87 -3.44 18.48
C ILE A 11 7.39 -3.42 18.54
N LEU A 12 8.01 -4.38 17.87
CA LEU A 12 9.45 -4.46 17.68
C LEU A 12 9.78 -4.35 16.20
N ASP A 13 10.50 -3.27 15.85
CA ASP A 13 11.01 -3.05 14.52
C ASP A 13 12.49 -3.37 14.43
N ILE A 14 12.86 -4.25 13.50
CA ILE A 14 14.25 -4.62 13.23
C ILE A 14 14.60 -4.18 11.81
N ASN A 15 15.63 -3.35 11.69
CA ASN A 15 16.13 -2.84 10.42
C ASN A 15 17.56 -3.33 10.19
N LEU A 16 17.82 -3.94 9.04
CA LEU A 16 19.11 -4.43 8.60
C LEU A 16 19.54 -3.66 7.34
N PHE A 17 20.75 -3.13 7.36
CA PHE A 17 21.30 -2.32 6.27
C PHE A 17 22.61 -2.95 5.77
N SER A 18 22.74 -3.05 4.46
CA SER A 18 23.97 -3.34 3.75
C SER A 18 24.08 -2.36 2.57
N SER A 19 25.20 -2.33 1.85
CA SER A 19 25.44 -1.32 0.79
C SER A 19 24.29 -1.18 -0.22
N ASN A 20 23.72 -2.30 -0.65
CA ASN A 20 22.67 -2.34 -1.67
C ASN A 20 21.39 -3.05 -1.19
N LEU A 21 21.38 -3.53 0.04
CA LEU A 21 20.30 -4.31 0.62
C LEU A 21 19.79 -3.65 1.88
N PHE A 22 18.47 -3.50 1.96
CA PHE A 22 17.73 -3.13 3.17
C PHE A 22 16.74 -4.24 3.48
N ALA A 23 16.63 -4.64 4.74
CA ALA A 23 15.59 -5.52 5.20
C ALA A 23 14.97 -4.97 6.48
N TRP A 24 13.65 -5.04 6.55
CA TRP A 24 12.85 -4.60 7.68
C TRP A 24 11.85 -5.69 8.08
N VAL A 25 11.73 -5.92 9.38
CA VAL A 25 10.78 -6.85 9.98
C VAL A 25 10.14 -6.18 11.18
N GLN A 26 8.81 -6.22 11.23
CA GLN A 26 8.00 -5.77 12.34
C GLN A 26 7.32 -6.96 13.00
N TYR A 27 7.61 -7.18 14.27
CA TYR A 27 6.93 -8.14 15.13
C TYR A 27 5.98 -7.41 16.05
N GLU A 28 4.76 -7.89 16.16
CA GLU A 28 3.74 -7.35 17.04
C GLU A 28 3.25 -8.38 18.04
N TYR A 29 3.18 -7.95 19.31
CA TYR A 29 2.49 -8.66 20.37
C TYR A 29 1.41 -7.74 20.95
N SER A 30 0.15 -8.11 20.78
CA SER A 30 -0.99 -7.38 21.34
C SER A 30 -1.98 -8.35 21.99
N ASN A 31 -2.31 -8.13 23.31
CA ASN A 31 -3.25 -8.99 24.01
C ASN A 31 -3.80 -8.35 25.30
N PRO A 32 -5.06 -7.90 25.33
CA PRO A 32 -5.84 -7.56 24.16
C PRO A 32 -5.31 -6.31 23.45
N PRO A 33 -5.55 -6.11 22.17
CA PRO A 33 -5.23 -4.87 21.47
C PRO A 33 -6.17 -3.74 21.83
N GLU A 34 -5.76 -2.49 21.62
CA GLU A 34 -6.68 -1.34 21.71
C GLU A 34 -7.72 -1.39 20.59
N VAL A 35 -7.29 -1.71 19.38
CA VAL A 35 -8.14 -1.84 18.19
C VAL A 35 -7.76 -3.10 17.43
N GLY A 36 -8.74 -3.83 16.91
CA GLY A 36 -8.53 -4.99 16.04
C GLY A 36 -8.51 -6.33 16.77
N PHE A 37 -7.66 -7.24 16.31
CA PHE A 37 -7.55 -8.60 16.84
C PHE A 37 -6.20 -8.80 17.53
N PRO A 38 -6.12 -9.70 18.55
CA PRO A 38 -4.85 -10.07 19.15
C PRO A 38 -3.86 -10.57 18.10
N ILE A 39 -2.65 -10.03 18.12
CA ILE A 39 -1.55 -10.41 17.22
C ILE A 39 -0.39 -10.90 18.10
N ASN A 40 0.27 -11.96 17.66
CA ASN A 40 1.50 -12.46 18.25
C ASN A 40 2.32 -13.12 17.13
N ASP A 41 2.80 -12.28 16.18
CA ASP A 41 3.47 -12.77 14.98
C ASP A 41 4.27 -11.64 14.29
N ILE A 42 4.97 -12.02 13.22
CA ILE A 42 5.56 -11.07 12.28
C ILE A 42 4.42 -10.43 11.49
N ARG A 43 4.10 -9.18 11.83
CA ARG A 43 3.04 -8.41 11.17
C ARG A 43 3.44 -8.02 9.75
N LYS A 44 4.66 -7.50 9.61
CA LYS A 44 5.17 -6.94 8.36
C LYS A 44 6.63 -7.30 8.14
N PHE A 45 7.00 -7.40 6.88
CA PHE A 45 8.40 -7.52 6.48
C PHE A 45 8.61 -6.93 5.10
N ARG A 46 9.81 -6.43 4.84
CA ARG A 46 10.21 -5.95 3.52
C ARG A 46 11.70 -6.17 3.30
N VAL A 47 12.04 -6.60 2.11
CA VAL A 47 13.41 -6.67 1.63
C VAL A 47 13.52 -5.79 0.38
N GLU A 48 14.51 -4.92 0.33
CA GLU A 48 14.79 -4.04 -0.79
C GLU A 48 16.23 -4.22 -1.28
N TYR A 49 16.38 -4.30 -2.59
CA TYR A 49 17.68 -4.28 -3.26
C TYR A 49 17.73 -3.10 -4.21
N SER A 50 18.79 -2.28 -4.14
CA SER A 50 18.97 -1.10 -4.99
C SER A 50 20.37 -1.01 -5.53
N ALA A 51 20.52 -1.01 -6.86
CA ALA A 51 21.81 -0.85 -7.53
C ALA A 51 21.63 -0.33 -8.96
N GLY A 52 22.48 0.60 -9.39
CA GLY A 52 22.57 1.02 -10.80
C GLY A 52 21.27 1.59 -11.40
N GLY A 53 20.44 2.24 -10.57
CA GLY A 53 19.12 2.75 -10.99
C GLY A 53 17.99 1.72 -10.92
N LEU A 54 18.30 0.47 -10.56
CA LEU A 54 17.32 -0.59 -10.30
C LEU A 54 16.98 -0.63 -8.82
N SER A 55 15.69 -0.69 -8.48
CA SER A 55 15.16 -0.98 -7.15
C SER A 55 14.18 -2.13 -7.22
N LEU A 56 14.37 -3.13 -6.36
CA LEU A 56 13.48 -4.28 -6.21
C LEU A 56 13.01 -4.33 -4.76
N LYS A 57 11.72 -4.52 -4.54
CA LYS A 57 11.15 -4.69 -3.20
C LYS A 57 10.32 -5.97 -3.16
N ALA A 58 10.40 -6.70 -2.06
CA ALA A 58 9.60 -7.88 -1.78
C ALA A 58 9.06 -7.82 -0.34
N GLY A 59 7.79 -8.15 -0.14
CA GLY A 59 7.11 -8.08 1.16
C GLY A 59 6.04 -7.02 1.21
N ASP A 60 5.95 -6.28 2.31
CA ASP A 60 4.96 -5.22 2.53
C ASP A 60 5.45 -3.90 1.92
N ILE A 61 4.78 -3.47 0.86
CA ILE A 61 5.18 -2.38 -0.03
C ILE A 61 4.13 -1.28 0.03
N TYR A 62 4.60 -0.03 0.15
CA TYR A 62 3.77 1.17 0.16
C TYR A 62 4.24 2.08 -0.97
N GLU A 63 3.41 2.22 -2.00
CA GLU A 63 3.70 3.05 -3.16
C GLU A 63 2.74 4.24 -3.23
N PHE A 64 3.29 5.37 -3.64
CA PHE A 64 2.55 6.60 -3.82
C PHE A 64 2.91 7.20 -5.18
N TRP A 65 1.96 7.24 -6.11
CA TRP A 65 2.20 7.72 -7.47
C TRP A 65 1.39 8.98 -7.79
N GLY A 66 2.03 9.97 -8.39
CA GLY A 66 1.42 11.27 -8.67
C GLY A 66 1.08 12.02 -7.39
N ARG A 67 -0.18 12.43 -7.24
CA ARG A 67 -0.78 12.95 -5.98
C ARG A 67 -1.70 11.93 -5.31
N GLY A 68 -1.62 10.69 -5.75
CA GLY A 68 -2.31 9.57 -5.10
C GLY A 68 -3.74 9.31 -5.57
N LEU A 69 -4.19 9.87 -6.69
CA LEU A 69 -5.52 9.57 -7.20
C LEU A 69 -5.66 8.11 -7.69
N LEU A 70 -4.59 7.55 -8.28
CA LEU A 70 -4.60 6.17 -8.74
C LEU A 70 -4.07 5.21 -7.68
N LEU A 71 -2.93 5.51 -7.06
CA LEU A 71 -2.28 4.66 -6.05
C LEU A 71 -1.74 5.52 -4.91
N ASN A 72 -2.32 5.30 -3.72
CA ASN A 72 -1.93 5.94 -2.47
C ASN A 72 -1.97 4.90 -1.37
N GLN A 73 -0.81 4.35 -1.02
CA GLN A 73 -0.70 3.29 -0.02
C GLN A 73 0.03 3.81 1.22
N PHE A 74 -0.54 3.52 2.37
CA PHE A 74 0.00 3.91 3.67
C PHE A 74 -0.48 2.96 4.77
N ASP A 75 0.21 3.01 5.89
CA ASP A 75 -0.13 2.36 7.14
C ASP A 75 -0.41 3.45 8.19
N ASP A 76 -1.59 3.39 8.80
CA ASP A 76 -1.96 4.22 9.93
C ASP A 76 -2.30 3.32 11.13
N GLN A 77 -1.34 3.20 12.04
CA GLN A 77 -1.48 2.36 13.24
C GLN A 77 -2.55 2.88 14.20
N ILE A 78 -2.79 4.19 14.24
CA ILE A 78 -3.79 4.80 15.13
C ILE A 78 -5.20 4.32 14.77
N THR A 79 -5.50 4.26 13.47
CA THR A 79 -6.80 3.82 12.97
C THR A 79 -6.83 2.35 12.60
N ASN A 80 -5.73 1.63 12.77
CA ASN A 80 -5.52 0.25 12.30
C ASN A 80 -5.89 0.08 10.80
N PHE A 81 -5.55 1.09 10.01
CA PHE A 81 -5.79 1.08 8.57
C PHE A 81 -4.49 0.84 7.82
N ASP A 82 -4.45 -0.22 7.03
CA ASP A 82 -3.32 -0.59 6.19
C ASP A 82 -3.84 -1.00 4.81
N ASN A 83 -3.41 -0.27 3.79
CA ASN A 83 -3.72 -0.58 2.39
C ASN A 83 -2.46 -0.93 1.58
N GLY A 84 -1.35 -1.24 2.25
CA GLY A 84 -0.12 -1.69 1.63
C GLY A 84 -0.31 -2.96 0.78
N THR A 85 0.58 -3.17 -0.16
CA THR A 85 0.60 -4.38 -1.00
C THR A 85 1.66 -5.34 -0.49
N ARG A 86 1.27 -6.56 -0.14
CA ARG A 86 2.22 -7.66 0.06
C ARG A 86 2.49 -8.33 -1.27
N GLY A 87 3.71 -8.18 -1.77
CA GLY A 87 4.06 -8.63 -3.11
C GLY A 87 5.47 -8.27 -3.55
N LEU A 88 5.60 -7.91 -4.81
CA LEU A 88 6.84 -7.52 -5.45
C LEU A 88 6.68 -6.15 -6.12
N SER A 89 7.67 -5.28 -5.98
CA SER A 89 7.79 -4.04 -6.72
C SER A 89 9.13 -3.98 -7.44
N PHE A 90 9.11 -3.43 -8.61
CA PHE A 90 10.25 -3.16 -9.46
C PHE A 90 10.22 -1.70 -9.87
N GLU A 91 11.34 -1.01 -9.74
CA GLU A 91 11.51 0.33 -10.29
C GLU A 91 12.87 0.44 -10.98
N PHE A 92 12.86 1.02 -12.17
CA PHE A 92 14.06 1.28 -12.95
C PHE A 92 14.13 2.75 -13.34
N ASN A 93 15.21 3.41 -12.92
CA ASN A 93 15.52 4.81 -13.18
C ASN A 93 16.74 4.92 -14.10
N LYS A 94 16.59 5.54 -15.26
CA LYS A 94 17.70 5.82 -16.17
C LYS A 94 17.56 7.20 -16.81
N GLY A 95 18.40 8.14 -16.37
CA GLY A 95 18.31 9.52 -16.82
C GLY A 95 16.94 10.12 -16.48
N PRO A 96 16.18 10.63 -17.45
CA PRO A 96 14.87 11.22 -17.22
C PRO A 96 13.74 10.17 -17.11
N LEU A 97 14.02 8.89 -17.33
CA LEU A 97 13.01 7.85 -17.41
C LEU A 97 12.92 7.07 -16.12
N THR A 98 11.68 6.92 -15.61
CA THR A 98 11.32 6.00 -14.53
C THR A 98 10.24 5.03 -15.00
N ILE A 99 10.47 3.74 -14.80
CA ILE A 99 9.50 2.68 -15.03
C ILE A 99 9.30 1.95 -13.71
N SER A 100 8.04 1.81 -13.28
CA SER A 100 7.72 1.09 -12.05
C SER A 100 6.60 0.06 -12.28
N HIS A 101 6.73 -1.06 -11.59
CA HIS A 101 5.74 -2.14 -11.58
C HIS A 101 5.53 -2.62 -10.16
N LEU A 102 4.27 -2.85 -9.79
CA LEU A 102 3.86 -3.42 -8.50
C LEU A 102 2.89 -4.57 -8.78
N ASN A 103 3.12 -5.70 -8.13
CA ASN A 103 2.22 -6.85 -8.18
C ASN A 103 2.11 -7.52 -6.81
N GLY A 104 0.89 -7.82 -6.38
CA GLY A 104 0.65 -8.47 -5.10
C GLY A 104 -0.80 -8.38 -4.67
N TYR A 105 -1.02 -8.50 -3.38
CA TYR A 105 -2.34 -8.34 -2.79
C TYR A 105 -2.31 -7.37 -1.61
N SER A 106 -3.42 -6.67 -1.42
CA SER A 106 -3.70 -5.85 -0.24
C SER A 106 -4.85 -6.48 0.53
N SER A 107 -4.76 -6.51 1.85
CA SER A 107 -5.82 -7.01 2.72
C SER A 107 -6.25 -5.88 3.65
N ILE A 108 -7.37 -5.25 3.32
CA ILE A 108 -7.88 -4.10 4.05
C ILE A 108 -8.96 -4.58 5.02
N TRP A 109 -8.74 -4.32 6.31
CA TRP A 109 -9.74 -4.62 7.31
C TRP A 109 -10.78 -3.49 7.37
N LEU A 110 -12.06 -3.84 7.24
CA LEU A 110 -13.17 -2.91 7.28
C LEU A 110 -14.05 -3.21 8.49
N MET A 111 -14.37 -2.18 9.26
CA MET A 111 -15.37 -2.27 10.33
C MET A 111 -16.74 -2.48 9.71
N GLY A 112 -17.55 -3.36 10.32
CA GLY A 112 -18.97 -3.48 9.99
C GLY A 112 -19.70 -2.16 10.32
N GLN A 113 -20.62 -1.76 9.46
CA GLN A 113 -21.45 -0.55 9.69
C GLN A 113 -22.43 -0.70 10.86
N ASP A 114 -22.70 -1.91 11.29
CA ASP A 114 -23.55 -2.24 12.43
C ASP A 114 -22.72 -3.04 13.44
N ILE A 115 -22.89 -2.74 14.73
CA ILE A 115 -22.23 -3.44 15.85
C ILE A 115 -22.49 -4.96 15.86
N ARG A 116 -23.51 -5.40 15.15
CA ARG A 116 -23.89 -6.81 14.98
C ARG A 116 -23.18 -7.48 13.80
N VAL A 117 -22.53 -6.70 12.93
CA VAL A 117 -21.79 -7.19 11.78
C VAL A 117 -20.31 -7.09 12.11
N PRO A 118 -19.62 -8.21 12.36
CA PRO A 118 -18.20 -8.18 12.64
C PRO A 118 -17.43 -7.57 11.48
N GLY A 119 -16.25 -6.99 11.76
CA GLY A 119 -15.32 -6.53 10.73
C GLY A 119 -14.89 -7.66 9.81
N TYR A 120 -14.52 -7.34 8.59
CA TYR A 120 -14.11 -8.32 7.58
C TYR A 120 -12.91 -7.80 6.77
N ASN A 121 -12.10 -8.72 6.28
CA ASN A 121 -11.01 -8.41 5.38
C ASN A 121 -11.51 -8.35 3.94
N ASN A 122 -11.16 -7.27 3.26
CA ASN A 122 -11.36 -7.14 1.83
C ASN A 122 -10.01 -7.33 1.12
N ILE A 123 -9.93 -8.35 0.27
CA ILE A 123 -8.70 -8.71 -0.43
C ILE A 123 -8.72 -8.16 -1.84
N HIS A 124 -7.71 -7.37 -2.17
CA HIS A 124 -7.50 -6.81 -3.49
C HIS A 124 -6.22 -7.41 -4.10
N ASN A 125 -6.36 -8.29 -5.08
CA ASN A 125 -5.23 -8.67 -5.91
C ASN A 125 -4.99 -7.55 -6.91
N MET A 126 -3.78 -6.98 -6.93
CA MET A 126 -3.50 -5.82 -7.75
C MET A 126 -2.22 -5.94 -8.57
N MET A 127 -2.24 -5.28 -9.71
CA MET A 127 -1.10 -5.03 -10.57
C MET A 127 -1.13 -3.58 -11.00
N ALA A 128 -0.07 -2.86 -10.74
CA ALA A 128 0.06 -1.46 -11.14
C ALA A 128 1.34 -1.21 -11.93
N ASN A 129 1.26 -0.30 -12.89
CA ASN A 129 2.37 0.10 -13.74
C ASN A 129 2.46 1.62 -13.79
N ARG A 130 3.67 2.15 -13.78
CA ARG A 130 3.96 3.57 -13.98
C ARG A 130 5.07 3.73 -14.99
N PHE A 131 4.88 4.69 -15.88
CA PHE A 131 5.91 5.24 -16.75
C PHE A 131 5.98 6.74 -16.48
N GLN A 132 7.15 7.26 -16.14
CA GLN A 132 7.36 8.69 -15.89
C GLN A 132 8.55 9.18 -16.68
N TYR A 133 8.42 10.37 -17.23
CA TYR A 133 9.49 11.08 -17.92
C TYR A 133 9.67 12.47 -17.33
N ASP A 134 10.87 12.72 -16.81
CA ASP A 134 11.25 13.98 -16.18
C ASP A 134 12.11 14.79 -17.15
N TRP A 135 11.69 16.00 -17.47
CA TRP A 135 12.42 16.88 -18.37
C TRP A 135 12.54 18.29 -17.77
N MET A 136 13.76 18.67 -17.37
CA MET A 136 14.03 19.95 -16.72
C MET A 136 13.14 20.11 -15.45
N SER A 137 12.18 21.04 -15.51
CA SER A 137 11.23 21.33 -14.43
C SER A 137 9.85 20.64 -14.63
N PHE A 138 9.72 19.81 -15.64
CA PHE A 138 8.48 19.10 -15.98
C PHE A 138 8.58 17.62 -15.68
N SER A 139 7.47 17.04 -15.22
CA SER A 139 7.30 15.58 -15.11
C SER A 139 5.98 15.19 -15.78
N LEU A 140 6.04 14.16 -16.61
CA LEU A 140 4.86 13.53 -17.20
C LEU A 140 4.82 12.06 -16.78
N GLY A 141 3.70 11.62 -16.21
CA GLY A 141 3.49 10.23 -15.80
C GLY A 141 2.25 9.63 -16.43
N LEU A 142 2.38 8.37 -16.82
CA LEU A 142 1.28 7.51 -17.24
C LEU A 142 1.20 6.34 -16.26
N THR A 143 0.00 6.04 -15.79
CA THR A 143 -0.23 5.03 -14.77
C THR A 143 -1.39 4.10 -15.16
N GLN A 144 -1.29 2.86 -14.75
CA GLN A 144 -2.35 1.86 -14.87
C GLN A 144 -2.42 1.02 -13.62
N LEU A 145 -3.63 0.75 -13.12
CA LEU A 145 -3.89 -0.18 -12.04
C LEU A 145 -5.01 -1.13 -12.47
N LYS A 146 -4.74 -2.43 -12.31
CA LYS A 146 -5.74 -3.48 -12.41
C LYS A 146 -5.88 -4.12 -11.04
N SER A 147 -7.11 -4.23 -10.54
CA SER A 147 -7.37 -4.87 -9.26
C SER A 147 -8.59 -5.78 -9.39
N ASN A 148 -8.47 -6.96 -8.78
CA ASN A 148 -9.57 -7.86 -8.54
C ASN A 148 -9.88 -7.85 -7.05
N GLU A 149 -11.06 -7.41 -6.69
CA GLU A 149 -11.53 -7.29 -5.32
C GLU A 149 -12.41 -8.49 -4.97
N LEU A 150 -12.04 -9.21 -3.91
CA LEU A 150 -12.77 -10.35 -3.37
C LEU A 150 -13.51 -9.91 -2.10
N HIS A 151 -14.81 -9.69 -2.22
CA HIS A 151 -15.65 -9.43 -1.06
C HIS A 151 -15.94 -10.73 -0.32
N GLN A 152 -15.34 -10.95 0.83
CA GLN A 152 -15.73 -12.03 1.73
C GLN A 152 -17.05 -11.66 2.41
N LYS A 153 -18.17 -12.06 1.83
CA LYS A 153 -19.47 -11.92 2.48
C LYS A 153 -19.53 -12.86 3.69
N GLN A 154 -19.75 -12.29 4.87
CA GLN A 154 -19.84 -13.03 6.13
C GLN A 154 -21.09 -13.89 6.29
N VAL A 155 -22.01 -13.84 5.35
CA VAL A 155 -23.22 -14.64 5.38
C VAL A 155 -23.10 -15.74 4.33
N ASN A 156 -23.10 -17.00 4.76
CA ASN A 156 -22.97 -18.23 3.97
C ASN A 156 -24.05 -18.44 2.90
N ILE A 157 -24.72 -17.40 2.40
CA ILE A 157 -25.90 -17.51 1.54
C ILE A 157 -25.60 -17.09 0.09
N ALA A 158 -24.48 -16.42 -0.19
CA ALA A 158 -24.12 -16.01 -1.54
C ALA A 158 -22.63 -16.20 -1.83
N PRO A 159 -22.24 -16.60 -3.05
CA PRO A 159 -20.83 -16.66 -3.42
C PRO A 159 -20.16 -15.29 -3.25
N PRO A 160 -18.84 -15.24 -2.99
CA PRO A 160 -18.11 -14.00 -2.93
C PRO A 160 -18.30 -13.23 -4.25
N ALA A 161 -18.60 -11.94 -4.15
CA ALA A 161 -18.70 -11.12 -5.34
C ALA A 161 -17.29 -10.66 -5.74
N GLU A 162 -16.89 -10.95 -6.97
CA GLU A 162 -15.66 -10.41 -7.56
C GLU A 162 -15.98 -9.10 -8.26
N VAL A 163 -15.18 -8.07 -7.97
CA VAL A 163 -15.25 -6.80 -8.67
C VAL A 163 -13.91 -6.50 -9.30
N ASN A 164 -13.92 -6.35 -10.62
CA ASN A 164 -12.71 -6.02 -11.37
C ASN A 164 -12.62 -4.52 -11.61
N HIS A 165 -11.50 -3.92 -11.26
CA HIS A 165 -11.18 -2.54 -11.51
C HIS A 165 -10.04 -2.43 -12.51
N ASN A 166 -10.16 -1.50 -13.49
CA ASN A 166 -9.11 -1.19 -14.44
C ASN A 166 -9.01 0.33 -14.57
N LEU A 167 -8.15 0.92 -13.78
CA LEU A 167 -7.92 2.34 -13.72
C LEU A 167 -6.76 2.72 -14.64
N ARG A 168 -6.87 3.84 -15.33
CA ARG A 168 -5.81 4.45 -16.11
C ARG A 168 -5.67 5.91 -15.70
N GLY A 169 -4.44 6.35 -15.52
CA GLY A 169 -4.18 7.71 -15.09
C GLY A 169 -3.04 8.36 -15.87
N MET A 170 -3.07 9.67 -15.86
CA MET A 170 -1.94 10.49 -16.27
C MET A 170 -1.78 11.65 -15.30
N TYR A 171 -0.55 12.06 -15.10
CA TYR A 171 -0.26 13.28 -14.36
C TYR A 171 0.81 14.09 -15.05
N PHE A 172 0.76 15.38 -14.79
CA PHE A 172 1.73 16.37 -15.24
C PHE A 172 2.08 17.27 -14.07
N SER A 173 3.36 17.56 -13.90
CA SER A 173 3.82 18.55 -12.93
C SER A 173 4.82 19.51 -13.56
N HIS A 174 4.81 20.74 -13.10
CA HIS A 174 5.81 21.75 -13.40
C HIS A 174 6.22 22.44 -12.13
N ILE A 175 7.52 22.45 -11.84
CA ILE A 175 8.09 23.08 -10.65
C ILE A 175 8.97 24.24 -11.09
N SER A 176 8.65 25.44 -10.59
CA SER A 176 9.40 26.67 -10.80
C SER A 176 9.81 27.29 -9.47
N ASN A 177 10.71 28.28 -9.50
CA ASN A 177 11.14 28.96 -8.29
C ASN A 177 10.02 29.71 -7.54
N ASN A 178 8.95 30.10 -8.26
CA ASN A 178 7.88 30.94 -7.71
C ASN A 178 6.52 30.23 -7.59
N TYR A 179 6.36 29.08 -8.25
CA TYR A 179 5.11 28.30 -8.21
C TYR A 179 5.37 26.85 -8.59
N ASP A 180 4.52 25.97 -8.12
CA ASP A 180 4.35 24.62 -8.65
C ASP A 180 2.93 24.47 -9.22
N ALA A 181 2.82 23.69 -10.30
CA ALA A 181 1.56 23.32 -10.90
C ALA A 181 1.51 21.81 -11.08
N PHE A 182 0.39 21.21 -10.69
CA PHE A 182 0.16 19.78 -10.80
C PHE A 182 -1.22 19.49 -11.35
N PHE A 183 -1.29 18.55 -12.28
CA PHE A 183 -2.53 18.03 -12.82
C PHE A 183 -2.51 16.51 -12.79
N GLU A 184 -3.57 15.88 -12.33
CA GLU A 184 -3.74 14.44 -12.37
C GLU A 184 -5.16 14.09 -12.80
N TYR A 185 -5.27 13.11 -13.66
CA TYR A 185 -6.53 12.58 -14.16
C TYR A 185 -6.52 11.06 -14.10
N VAL A 186 -7.60 10.46 -13.63
CA VAL A 186 -7.80 9.01 -13.59
C VAL A 186 -9.17 8.67 -14.16
N ASP A 187 -9.18 7.68 -15.04
CA ASP A 187 -10.36 7.09 -15.64
C ASP A 187 -10.53 5.63 -15.22
N LYS A 188 -11.78 5.15 -15.17
CA LYS A 188 -12.17 3.81 -14.71
C LYS A 188 -12.96 3.06 -15.76
#